data_f1896cc5cedf06d3144dffd6aff8ea7d
#
_entry.id   f1896cc5cedf06d3144dffd6aff8ea7d
#
_cell.length_a   1.000
_cell.length_b   1.000
_cell.length_c   1.000
_cell.angle_alpha   90.00
_cell.angle_beta   90.00
_cell.angle_gamma   90.00
#
_symmetry.space_group_name_H-M   'P 1'
#
loop_
_entity.id
_entity.type
_entity.pdbx_description
1 polymer ?
#
loop_
_entity_poly.entity_id
_entity_poly.type
_entity_poly.pdbx_seq_one_letter_code
_entity_poly.pdbx_strand_id
1 'polypeptide(L)'
;MAVKNEYKFYGKTVTAAESNNLLSPEAYETIIVKSLHVTNKSGSNTPTITITNNAFEVIHTQTLSTSASVEILTNPMVVEGGKVLAATTAGTVSDGVVITISYLNIKKDKID
;
A
#
# COMPACT_ATOMS: atom_id res chain seq x y z
N MET A 1 21.26 16.23 -14.62
CA MET A 1 20.07 15.42 -14.37
C MET A 1 19.23 16.07 -13.28
N ALA A 2 17.98 16.36 -13.56
CA ALA A 2 17.08 16.92 -12.57
C ALA A 2 16.43 15.81 -11.76
N VAL A 3 16.22 16.08 -10.48
CA VAL A 3 15.49 15.19 -9.59
C VAL A 3 14.28 15.95 -9.08
N LYS A 4 13.12 15.36 -9.20
CA LYS A 4 11.88 15.96 -8.73
C LYS A 4 11.34 15.14 -7.56
N ASN A 5 11.10 15.79 -6.44
CA ASN A 5 10.53 15.16 -5.25
C ASN A 5 9.11 15.68 -5.05
N GLU A 6 8.17 14.75 -4.92
CA GLU A 6 6.77 15.10 -4.71
C GLU A 6 6.17 14.26 -3.59
N TYR A 7 5.55 14.92 -2.61
CA TYR A 7 4.74 14.22 -1.63
C TYR A 7 3.38 13.92 -2.26
N LYS A 8 2.93 12.66 -2.12
CA LYS A 8 1.69 12.20 -2.72
C LYS A 8 0.87 11.38 -1.74
N PHE A 9 -0.41 11.30 -2.02
CA PHE A 9 -1.35 10.49 -1.26
C PHE A 9 -2.10 9.56 -2.21
N TYR A 10 -2.26 8.31 -1.79
CA TYR A 10 -3.04 7.31 -2.54
C TYR A 10 -4.05 6.67 -1.61
N GLY A 11 -5.27 6.51 -2.09
CA GLY A 11 -6.31 5.84 -1.34
C GLY A 11 -7.07 4.86 -2.22
N LYS A 12 -7.44 3.71 -1.65
CA LYS A 12 -8.22 2.70 -2.34
C LYS A 12 -9.15 2.02 -1.35
N THR A 13 -10.40 1.81 -1.76
CA THR A 13 -11.36 1.00 -1.00
C THR A 13 -11.50 -0.34 -1.69
N VAL A 14 -11.22 -1.42 -0.97
CA VAL A 14 -11.31 -2.79 -1.47
C VAL A 14 -12.62 -3.40 -0.95
N THR A 15 -13.44 -3.92 -1.86
CA THR A 15 -14.73 -4.52 -1.52
C THR A 15 -14.83 -5.97 -1.96
N ALA A 16 -13.78 -6.54 -2.51
CA ALA A 16 -13.70 -7.94 -2.90
C ALA A 16 -12.38 -8.54 -2.41
N ALA A 17 -12.41 -9.82 -2.02
CA ALA A 17 -11.20 -10.53 -1.60
C ALA A 17 -10.36 -10.81 -2.84
N GLU A 18 -9.28 -10.03 -3.00
CA GLU A 18 -8.44 -10.09 -4.20
C GLU A 18 -7.08 -9.44 -3.93
N SER A 19 -6.19 -9.57 -4.90
CA SER A 19 -4.89 -8.91 -4.87
C SER A 19 -4.95 -7.65 -5.71
N ASN A 20 -4.42 -6.54 -5.19
CA ASN A 20 -4.40 -5.25 -5.85
C ASN A 20 -3.01 -4.64 -5.81
N ASN A 21 -2.56 -4.12 -6.96
CA ASN A 21 -1.35 -3.32 -7.00
C ASN A 21 -1.67 -1.94 -6.45
N LEU A 22 -0.88 -1.47 -5.49
CA LEU A 22 -1.09 -0.18 -4.85
C LEU A 22 -0.22 0.89 -5.47
N LEU A 23 1.08 0.67 -5.52
CA LEU A 23 2.04 1.60 -6.10
C LEU A 23 2.98 0.83 -7.02
N SER A 24 3.22 1.38 -8.22
CA SER A 24 4.04 0.75 -9.25
C SER A 24 4.94 1.81 -9.88
N PRO A 25 6.02 2.23 -9.21
CA PRO A 25 6.89 3.27 -9.76
C PRO A 25 7.58 2.80 -11.05
N GLU A 26 7.76 3.74 -11.96
CA GLU A 26 8.51 3.51 -13.19
C GLU A 26 9.99 3.29 -12.86
N ALA A 27 10.76 2.78 -13.83
CA ALA A 27 12.18 2.47 -13.61
C ALA A 27 13.01 3.68 -13.14
N TYR A 28 12.59 4.89 -13.51
CA TYR A 28 13.30 6.13 -13.14
C TYR A 28 12.70 6.79 -11.89
N GLU A 29 11.80 6.10 -11.20
CA GLU A 29 11.18 6.60 -9.98
C GLU A 29 11.54 5.74 -8.78
N THR A 30 11.60 6.36 -7.60
CA THR A 30 11.73 5.66 -6.34
C THR A 30 10.69 6.23 -5.40
N ILE A 31 9.96 5.36 -4.72
CA ILE A 31 8.95 5.78 -3.76
C ILE A 31 9.42 5.48 -2.36
N ILE A 32 9.29 6.47 -1.46
CA ILE A 32 9.50 6.27 -0.04
C ILE A 32 8.13 6.36 0.63
N VAL A 33 7.62 5.24 1.09
CA VAL A 33 6.34 5.17 1.77
C VAL A 33 6.53 5.66 3.20
N LYS A 34 5.82 6.73 3.56
CA LYS A 34 5.91 7.33 4.90
C LYS A 34 4.91 6.70 5.85
N SER A 35 3.71 6.41 5.37
CA SER A 35 2.70 5.72 6.17
C SER A 35 1.80 4.89 5.27
N LEU A 36 1.32 3.79 5.80
CA LEU A 36 0.37 2.90 5.13
C LEU A 36 -0.65 2.47 6.16
N HIS A 37 -1.84 3.06 6.08
CA HIS A 37 -2.95 2.76 6.98
C HIS A 37 -3.95 1.83 6.31
N VAL A 38 -4.49 0.92 7.09
CA VAL A 38 -5.57 0.05 6.64
C VAL A 38 -6.72 0.17 7.63
N THR A 39 -7.91 0.50 7.11
CA THR A 39 -9.12 0.66 7.92
C THR A 39 -10.14 -0.39 7.52
N ASN A 40 -10.58 -1.18 8.49
CA ASN A 40 -11.68 -2.12 8.31
C ASN A 40 -12.99 -1.40 8.63
N LYS A 41 -13.82 -1.19 7.62
CA LYS A 41 -15.09 -0.49 7.80
C LYS A 41 -16.20 -1.39 8.35
N SER A 42 -15.98 -2.71 8.42
CA SER A 42 -17.00 -3.62 8.92
C SER A 42 -17.10 -3.56 10.44
N GLY A 43 -18.31 -3.50 10.95
CA GLY A 43 -18.58 -3.62 12.39
C GLY A 43 -18.73 -5.06 12.87
N SER A 44 -18.62 -6.04 11.97
CA SER A 44 -18.87 -7.44 12.31
C SER A 44 -17.85 -8.41 11.71
N ASN A 45 -17.23 -8.09 10.57
CA ASN A 45 -16.30 -8.98 9.89
C ASN A 45 -14.85 -8.63 10.21
N THR A 46 -13.98 -9.63 10.23
CA THR A 46 -12.55 -9.46 10.51
C THR A 46 -11.73 -10.06 9.37
N PRO A 47 -11.70 -9.40 8.20
CA PRO A 47 -10.88 -9.90 7.09
C PRO A 47 -9.40 -9.81 7.40
N THR A 48 -8.59 -10.42 6.56
CA THR A 48 -7.13 -10.37 6.69
C THR A 48 -6.53 -9.63 5.52
N ILE A 49 -5.33 -9.07 5.74
CA ILE A 49 -4.57 -8.40 4.70
C ILE A 49 -3.11 -8.86 4.72
N THR A 50 -2.55 -9.06 3.53
CA THR A 50 -1.14 -9.35 3.33
C THR A 50 -0.59 -8.27 2.41
N ILE A 51 0.51 -7.62 2.81
CA ILE A 51 1.15 -6.57 2.03
C ILE A 51 2.48 -7.09 1.53
N THR A 52 2.75 -6.94 0.22
CA THR A 52 4.02 -7.33 -0.38
C THR A 52 4.67 -6.14 -1.08
N ASN A 53 6.00 -6.10 -1.00
CA ASN A 53 6.83 -5.14 -1.72
C ASN A 53 7.84 -5.96 -2.52
N ASN A 54 7.78 -5.85 -3.85
CA ASN A 54 8.62 -6.66 -4.73
C ASN A 54 8.46 -8.15 -4.42
N ALA A 55 7.21 -8.59 -4.22
CA ALA A 55 6.83 -9.96 -3.85
C ALA A 55 7.30 -10.42 -2.47
N PHE A 56 8.02 -9.59 -1.72
CA PHE A 56 8.40 -9.90 -0.34
C PHE A 56 7.31 -9.44 0.61
N GLU A 57 6.93 -10.28 1.56
CA GLU A 57 5.89 -9.93 2.51
C GLU A 57 6.39 -8.90 3.51
N VAL A 58 5.72 -7.75 3.55
CA VAL A 58 5.94 -6.71 4.56
C VAL A 58 5.16 -7.07 5.81
N ILE A 59 3.94 -7.54 5.61
CA ILE A 59 3.10 -8.08 6.68
C ILE A 59 2.36 -9.30 6.12
N HIS A 60 2.31 -10.36 6.90
CA HIS A 60 1.70 -11.62 6.51
C HIS A 60 0.37 -11.83 7.21
N THR A 61 -0.71 -11.85 6.44
CA THR A 61 -2.04 -12.25 6.89
C THR A 61 -2.46 -11.62 8.23
N GLN A 62 -2.39 -10.29 8.29
CA GLN A 62 -2.84 -9.59 9.49
C GLN A 62 -4.36 -9.54 9.56
N THR A 63 -4.92 -9.95 10.69
CA THR A 63 -6.35 -9.84 10.94
C THR A 63 -6.70 -8.38 11.24
N LEU A 64 -7.75 -7.88 10.57
CA LEU A 64 -8.22 -6.52 10.76
C LEU A 64 -9.40 -6.53 11.74
N SER A 65 -9.22 -5.88 12.88
CA SER A 65 -10.28 -5.78 13.89
C SER A 65 -11.45 -4.95 13.37
N THR A 66 -12.65 -5.21 13.87
CA THR A 66 -13.84 -4.48 13.45
C THR A 66 -13.73 -2.99 13.73
N SER A 67 -14.15 -2.17 12.75
CA SER A 67 -14.20 -0.70 12.87
C SER A 67 -12.88 -0.09 13.31
N ALA A 68 -11.75 -0.71 12.94
CA ALA A 68 -10.43 -0.29 13.39
C ALA A 68 -9.54 0.12 12.24
N SER A 69 -8.62 1.05 12.52
CA SER A 69 -7.54 1.43 11.60
C SER A 69 -6.22 1.02 12.19
N VAL A 70 -5.30 0.58 11.36
CA VAL A 70 -3.96 0.19 11.80
C VAL A 70 -2.91 0.78 10.86
N GLU A 71 -1.81 1.27 11.45
CA GLU A 71 -0.63 1.66 10.68
C GLU A 71 0.22 0.40 10.49
N ILE A 72 0.47 0.06 9.22
CA ILE A 72 1.22 -1.16 8.88
C ILE A 72 2.72 -0.96 9.08
N LEU A 73 3.22 0.27 8.83
CA LEU A 73 4.66 0.52 8.85
C LEU A 73 5.12 1.09 10.19
N THR A 74 6.21 0.54 10.72
CA THR A 74 6.89 1.12 11.87
C THR A 74 8.00 2.07 11.42
N ASN A 75 8.51 1.89 10.21
CA ASN A 75 9.54 2.72 9.61
C ASN A 75 9.20 2.98 8.14
N PRO A 76 9.72 4.06 7.54
CA PRO A 76 9.53 4.28 6.11
C PRO A 76 10.04 3.10 5.28
N MET A 77 9.38 2.85 4.16
CA MET A 77 9.71 1.73 3.28
C MET A 77 9.96 2.23 1.87
N VAL A 78 10.98 1.69 1.23
CA VAL A 78 11.35 2.05 -0.15
C VAL A 78 10.71 1.07 -1.12
N VAL A 79 10.02 1.61 -2.13
CA VAL A 79 9.55 0.83 -3.29
C VAL A 79 10.41 1.28 -4.47
N GLU A 80 11.29 0.41 -4.92
CA GLU A 80 12.22 0.72 -6.00
C GLU A 80 11.53 0.78 -7.35
N GLY A 81 12.13 1.50 -8.29
CA GLY A 81 11.62 1.59 -9.64
C GLY A 81 11.47 0.22 -10.29
N GLY A 82 10.35 0.00 -10.96
CA GLY A 82 10.03 -1.27 -11.59
C GLY A 82 9.50 -2.34 -10.64
N LYS A 83 9.41 -2.05 -9.34
CA LYS A 83 8.85 -3.00 -8.35
C LYS A 83 7.44 -2.59 -8.00
N VAL A 84 6.70 -3.47 -7.31
CA VAL A 84 5.29 -3.25 -7.02
C VAL A 84 5.02 -3.43 -5.53
N LEU A 85 4.31 -2.46 -4.95
CA LEU A 85 3.72 -2.58 -3.63
C LEU A 85 2.27 -3.05 -3.83
N ALA A 86 1.92 -4.20 -3.28
CA ALA A 86 0.62 -4.82 -3.48
C ALA A 86 -0.01 -5.25 -2.17
N ALA A 87 -1.33 -5.38 -2.17
CA ALA A 87 -2.10 -5.87 -1.03
C ALA A 87 -3.04 -6.97 -1.48
N THR A 88 -3.13 -8.02 -0.68
CA THR A 88 -4.07 -9.12 -0.89
C THR A 88 -5.00 -9.18 0.32
N THR A 89 -6.30 -9.15 0.08
CA THR A 89 -7.30 -9.28 1.12
C THR A 89 -7.98 -10.63 1.03
N ALA A 90 -8.38 -11.17 2.18
CA ALA A 90 -9.08 -12.44 2.25
C ALA A 90 -10.19 -12.34 3.31
N GLY A 91 -11.21 -13.17 3.15
CA GLY A 91 -12.38 -13.15 4.02
C GLY A 91 -13.47 -12.22 3.47
N THR A 92 -14.35 -11.75 4.35
CA THR A 92 -15.44 -10.88 3.94
C THR A 92 -15.03 -9.41 4.01
N VAL A 93 -14.89 -8.78 2.85
CA VAL A 93 -14.43 -7.39 2.72
C VAL A 93 -15.51 -6.48 2.10
N SER A 94 -16.73 -6.98 1.92
CA SER A 94 -17.79 -6.24 1.23
C SER A 94 -18.17 -4.91 1.89
N ASP A 95 -17.95 -4.78 3.19
CA ASP A 95 -18.20 -3.51 3.90
C ASP A 95 -17.11 -2.46 3.63
N GLY A 96 -15.99 -2.88 3.06
CA GLY A 96 -14.91 -2.01 2.66
C GLY A 96 -13.69 -2.12 3.56
N VAL A 97 -12.54 -2.29 2.92
CA VAL A 97 -11.22 -2.16 3.55
C VAL A 97 -10.54 -1.00 2.85
N VAL A 98 -10.29 0.08 3.58
CA VAL A 98 -9.70 1.29 3.01
C VAL A 98 -8.20 1.29 3.26
N ILE A 99 -7.43 1.42 2.18
CA ILE A 99 -5.98 1.48 2.23
C ILE A 99 -5.57 2.90 1.85
N THR A 100 -4.83 3.58 2.73
CA THR A 100 -4.33 4.93 2.45
C THR A 100 -2.82 4.96 2.63
N ILE A 101 -2.15 5.60 1.68
CA ILE A 101 -0.69 5.66 1.65
C ILE A 101 -0.24 7.11 1.46
N SER A 102 0.64 7.56 2.36
CA SER A 102 1.33 8.84 2.18
C SER A 102 2.77 8.53 1.82
N TYR A 103 3.26 9.11 0.74
CA TYR A 103 4.58 8.75 0.24
C TYR A 103 5.28 9.92 -0.45
N LEU A 104 6.60 9.79 -0.56
CA LEU A 104 7.44 10.70 -1.32
C LEU A 104 7.83 10.00 -2.62
N ASN A 105 7.54 10.62 -3.74
CA ASN A 105 7.96 10.12 -5.05
C ASN A 105 9.19 10.89 -5.50
N ILE A 106 10.30 10.20 -5.67
CA ILE A 106 11.56 10.75 -6.16
C ILE A 106 11.67 10.35 -7.63
N LYS A 107 11.60 11.32 -8.51
CA LYS A 107 11.61 11.07 -9.94
C LYS A 107 12.83 11.71 -10.57
N LYS A 108 13.63 10.90 -11.27
CA LYS A 108 14.76 11.36 -12.04
C LYS A 108 14.33 11.61 -13.49
N ASP A 109 15.10 12.42 -14.22
CA ASP A 109 14.85 12.58 -15.63
C ASP A 109 14.95 11.24 -16.34
N LYS A 110 13.97 10.97 -17.20
CA LYS A 110 13.99 9.75 -18.02
C LYS A 110 15.15 9.84 -19.00
N ILE A 111 15.97 8.81 -19.00
CA ILE A 111 17.10 8.71 -19.93
C ILE A 111 16.65 7.87 -21.13
N ASP A 112 16.77 8.44 -22.31
CA ASP A 112 16.43 7.77 -23.56
C ASP A 112 17.64 7.02 -24.12
#